data_613383ed3866b08fa86d4578f9835d4a
#
_entry.id   613383ed3866b08fa86d4578f9835d4a
#
_cell.length_a   1.000
_cell.length_b   1.000
_cell.length_c   1.000
_cell.angle_alpha   90.00
_cell.angle_beta   90.00
_cell.angle_gamma   90.00
#
_symmetry.space_group_name_H-M   'P 1'
#
loop_
_entity.id
_entity.type
_entity.pdbx_description
1 polymer ?
#
loop_
_entity_poly.entity_id
_entity_poly.type
_entity_poly.pdbx_seq_one_letter_code
_entity_poly.pdbx_strand_id
1 'polypeptide(L)'
;MSRKVGRACGKIILSGNTANRFGKRALAVPVDMYITAEWDNSDTSREALHIVWPGQKEDGVWLTTVRKITKLIETQIGPLSGKLTIRNTLPLGKGMGSSTAIVVAIARCFLGENCKDEALAIEDDINKAHSGLDFAAIWEERPIVIQRNSYQFTEVPKGLQRGFLVDTGLPAAPTSIIVQRLKKRVPREKVLMDSVETIGNCTERLLSGEDPLTVFPDHYKGLVNLGVVPPRVRSLIEKIQRSGGAAKAARFGGATGGIGMMFAVHPKVNVLKKIIGSAPVSLVYDPLRRRFISGTGHSSKRS
;
A
#
# COMPACT_ATOMS: atom_id res chain seq x y z
N MET A 1 33.70 11.68 -1.44
CA MET A 1 32.50 12.01 -0.63
C MET A 1 31.28 11.68 -1.49
N SER A 2 30.53 10.65 -1.14
CA SER A 2 29.36 10.29 -1.96
C SER A 2 28.11 10.34 -1.10
N ARG A 3 27.17 11.20 -1.46
CA ARG A 3 25.79 11.17 -0.97
C ARG A 3 24.96 10.42 -1.99
N LYS A 4 24.24 9.37 -1.54
CA LYS A 4 23.32 8.61 -2.38
C LYS A 4 21.90 8.74 -1.84
N VAL A 5 20.93 8.74 -2.74
CA VAL A 5 19.51 8.84 -2.39
C VAL A 5 18.77 7.76 -3.14
N GLY A 6 17.95 7.00 -2.40
CA GLY A 6 16.98 6.08 -2.98
C GLY A 6 15.58 6.48 -2.55
N ARG A 7 14.61 6.37 -3.44
CA ARG A 7 13.23 6.77 -3.20
C ARG A 7 12.26 5.73 -3.73
N ALA A 8 11.18 5.49 -2.99
CA ALA A 8 10.10 4.61 -3.43
C ALA A 8 8.75 5.20 -3.07
N CYS A 9 7.81 5.13 -3.99
CA CYS A 9 6.44 5.56 -3.76
C CYS A 9 5.65 4.52 -2.95
N GLY A 10 4.52 4.93 -2.36
CA GLY A 10 3.49 4.01 -1.90
C GLY A 10 2.57 3.56 -3.04
N LYS A 11 1.65 2.66 -2.71
CA LYS A 11 0.60 2.20 -3.64
C LYS A 11 -0.75 2.04 -2.94
N ILE A 12 -1.80 2.01 -3.76
CA ILE A 12 -3.14 1.59 -3.34
C ILE A 12 -3.57 0.42 -4.21
N ILE A 13 -4.15 -0.61 -3.59
CA ILE A 13 -4.85 -1.66 -4.33
C ILE A 13 -6.29 -1.19 -4.50
N LEU A 14 -6.71 -0.88 -5.70
CA LEU A 14 -8.07 -0.43 -6.00
C LEU A 14 -9.07 -1.58 -6.06
N SER A 15 -8.65 -2.80 -6.38
CA SER A 15 -9.48 -4.00 -6.30
C SER A 15 -8.63 -5.27 -6.26
N GLY A 16 -9.21 -6.39 -5.83
CA GLY A 16 -8.60 -7.71 -5.93
C GLY A 16 -7.58 -8.09 -4.86
N ASN A 17 -7.33 -7.25 -3.85
CA ASN A 17 -6.27 -7.46 -2.84
C ASN A 17 -6.32 -8.82 -2.11
N THR A 18 -7.51 -9.40 -1.90
CA THR A 18 -7.67 -10.74 -1.33
C THR A 18 -7.68 -11.79 -2.42
N ALA A 19 -8.45 -11.56 -3.47
CA ALA A 19 -8.72 -12.51 -4.53
C ALA A 19 -7.46 -12.85 -5.35
N ASN A 20 -6.50 -11.93 -5.45
CA ASN A 20 -5.22 -12.16 -6.12
C ASN A 20 -4.45 -13.35 -5.53
N ARG A 21 -4.52 -13.57 -4.21
CA ARG A 21 -3.88 -14.72 -3.54
C ARG A 21 -4.51 -16.06 -3.90
N PHE A 22 -5.68 -16.03 -4.53
CA PHE A 22 -6.42 -17.17 -5.05
C PHE A 22 -6.49 -17.15 -6.59
N GLY A 23 -5.52 -16.48 -7.24
CA GLY A 23 -5.35 -16.50 -8.69
C GLY A 23 -6.23 -15.51 -9.47
N LYS A 24 -6.98 -14.62 -8.80
CA LYS A 24 -7.75 -13.56 -9.46
C LYS A 24 -6.89 -12.34 -9.76
N ARG A 25 -7.37 -11.48 -10.66
CA ARG A 25 -6.70 -10.22 -10.97
C ARG A 25 -6.82 -9.21 -9.83
N ALA A 26 -5.83 -8.35 -9.69
CA ALA A 26 -5.86 -7.19 -8.81
C ALA A 26 -5.32 -5.97 -9.52
N LEU A 27 -5.92 -4.81 -9.24
CA LEU A 27 -5.52 -3.50 -9.77
C LEU A 27 -4.82 -2.71 -8.66
N ALA A 28 -3.57 -2.34 -8.88
CA ALA A 28 -2.78 -1.50 -7.99
C ALA A 28 -2.28 -0.24 -8.71
N VAL A 29 -2.26 0.87 -7.98
CA VAL A 29 -1.87 2.19 -8.51
C VAL A 29 -0.91 2.85 -7.53
N PRO A 30 0.24 3.36 -7.98
CA PRO A 30 1.17 4.12 -7.14
C PRO A 30 0.55 5.44 -6.69
N VAL A 31 1.05 5.96 -5.56
CA VAL A 31 0.67 7.27 -4.99
C VAL A 31 1.91 8.13 -4.76
N ASP A 32 1.77 9.44 -4.79
CA ASP A 32 2.86 10.41 -4.58
C ASP A 32 3.22 10.62 -3.10
N MET A 33 3.16 9.56 -2.32
CA MET A 33 3.63 9.49 -0.94
C MET A 33 4.82 8.53 -0.90
N TYR A 34 5.90 8.90 -0.24
CA TYR A 34 7.20 8.25 -0.44
C TYR A 34 7.87 7.82 0.87
N ILE A 35 8.75 6.85 0.73
CA ILE A 35 9.91 6.60 1.60
C ILE A 35 11.13 7.11 0.85
N THR A 36 12.00 7.84 1.54
CA THR A 36 13.28 8.31 1.03
C THR A 36 14.39 7.84 1.96
N ALA A 37 15.40 7.20 1.41
CA ALA A 37 16.63 6.79 2.08
C ALA A 37 17.77 7.66 1.56
N GLU A 38 18.46 8.36 2.46
CA GLU A 38 19.61 9.23 2.14
C GLU A 38 20.83 8.70 2.88
N TRP A 39 21.82 8.21 2.14
CA TRP A 39 23.08 7.76 2.70
C TRP A 39 24.17 8.80 2.47
N ASP A 40 24.87 9.14 3.55
CA ASP A 40 25.99 10.07 3.56
C ASP A 40 27.20 9.36 4.18
N ASN A 41 28.26 9.20 3.38
CA ASN A 41 29.55 8.62 3.79
C ASN A 41 30.66 9.67 3.86
N SER A 42 30.32 10.93 4.12
CA SER A 42 31.32 12.00 4.26
C SER A 42 32.05 11.96 5.61
N ASP A 43 31.39 11.41 6.64
CA ASP A 43 31.97 11.23 7.98
C ASP A 43 32.71 9.90 8.09
N THR A 44 34.00 9.93 7.76
CA THR A 44 34.89 8.76 7.80
C THR A 44 35.27 8.32 9.22
N SER A 45 34.91 9.08 10.27
CA SER A 45 35.16 8.71 11.66
C SER A 45 34.24 7.57 12.14
N ARG A 46 33.20 7.24 11.40
CA ARG A 46 32.24 6.19 11.74
C ARG A 46 32.61 4.86 11.11
N GLU A 47 33.00 3.89 11.93
CA GLU A 47 33.29 2.52 11.49
C GLU A 47 32.04 1.72 11.10
N ALA A 48 30.85 2.12 11.58
CA ALA A 48 29.58 1.45 11.34
C ALA A 48 28.49 2.39 10.82
N LEU A 49 27.50 1.83 10.16
CA LEU A 49 26.34 2.56 9.65
C LEU A 49 25.45 3.07 10.79
N HIS A 50 25.32 4.38 10.89
CA HIS A 50 24.41 5.04 11.82
C HIS A 50 23.05 5.30 11.13
N ILE A 51 21.98 4.67 11.64
CA ILE A 51 20.63 4.77 11.07
C ILE A 51 19.81 5.77 11.85
N VAL A 52 19.22 6.76 11.16
CA VAL A 52 18.36 7.79 11.74
C VAL A 52 17.02 7.81 11.02
N TRP A 53 15.93 7.70 11.77
CA TRP A 53 14.57 7.89 11.25
C TRP A 53 13.81 8.80 12.23
N PRO A 54 13.70 10.11 11.95
CA PRO A 54 13.01 11.02 12.83
C PRO A 54 11.58 10.61 13.14
N GLY A 55 11.20 10.60 14.41
CA GLY A 55 9.87 10.21 14.87
C GLY A 55 9.64 8.69 15.02
N GLN A 56 10.63 7.84 14.73
CA GLN A 56 10.56 6.40 15.00
C GLN A 56 11.33 6.07 16.29
N LYS A 57 10.80 5.10 17.05
CA LYS A 57 11.45 4.57 18.24
C LYS A 57 12.64 3.69 17.85
N GLU A 58 13.73 3.78 18.62
CA GLU A 58 14.98 3.07 18.36
C GLU A 58 14.80 1.55 18.32
N ASP A 59 13.97 1.00 19.19
CA ASP A 59 13.60 -0.42 19.28
C ASP A 59 12.34 -0.76 18.47
N GLY A 60 11.80 0.21 17.72
CA GLY A 60 10.57 0.07 16.96
C GLY A 60 10.72 -0.87 15.75
N VAL A 61 9.60 -1.47 15.35
CA VAL A 61 9.52 -2.43 14.23
C VAL A 61 10.12 -1.87 12.92
N TRP A 62 9.99 -0.57 12.68
CA TRP A 62 10.47 0.04 11.44
C TRP A 62 11.97 0.17 11.40
N LEU A 63 12.61 0.64 12.48
CA LEU A 63 14.09 0.67 12.56
C LEU A 63 14.70 -0.72 12.61
N THR A 64 14.05 -1.68 13.27
CA THR A 64 14.45 -3.09 13.21
C THR A 64 14.40 -3.62 11.78
N THR A 65 13.38 -3.24 11.00
CA THR A 65 13.27 -3.63 9.58
C THR A 65 14.39 -3.01 8.76
N VAL A 66 14.69 -1.71 8.94
CA VAL A 66 15.80 -1.05 8.25
C VAL A 66 17.13 -1.73 8.54
N ARG A 67 17.43 -2.05 9.83
CA ARG A 67 18.63 -2.77 10.21
C ARG A 67 18.76 -4.15 9.54
N LYS A 68 17.65 -4.88 9.39
CA LYS A 68 17.65 -6.15 8.66
C LYS A 68 17.94 -5.97 7.18
N ILE A 69 17.35 -4.97 6.55
CA ILE A 69 17.57 -4.67 5.12
C ILE A 69 19.04 -4.27 4.90
N THR A 70 19.59 -3.36 5.70
CA THR A 70 21.00 -2.94 5.56
C THR A 70 21.96 -4.12 5.79
N LYS A 71 21.65 -5.03 6.73
CA LYS A 71 22.42 -6.25 6.93
C LYS A 71 22.43 -7.17 5.70
N LEU A 72 21.28 -7.34 5.02
CA LEU A 72 21.20 -8.11 3.78
C LEU A 72 21.99 -7.44 2.64
N ILE A 73 22.01 -6.12 2.59
CA ILE A 73 22.82 -5.37 1.61
C ILE A 73 24.32 -5.52 1.93
N GLU A 74 24.73 -5.47 3.20
CA GLU A 74 26.11 -5.71 3.60
C GLU A 74 26.64 -7.07 3.15
N THR A 75 25.80 -8.09 3.08
CA THR A 75 26.22 -9.42 2.55
C THR A 75 26.53 -9.39 1.06
N GLN A 76 26.04 -8.40 0.32
CA GLN A 76 26.24 -8.28 -1.13
C GLN A 76 27.39 -7.35 -1.51
N ILE A 77 27.55 -6.24 -0.79
CA ILE A 77 28.51 -5.17 -1.16
C ILE A 77 29.57 -4.87 -0.10
N GLY A 78 29.59 -5.63 1.00
CA GLY A 78 30.50 -5.42 2.12
C GLY A 78 29.97 -4.47 3.19
N PRO A 79 30.75 -4.23 4.25
CA PRO A 79 30.34 -3.43 5.40
C PRO A 79 29.94 -2.01 5.00
N LEU A 80 28.86 -1.50 5.60
CA LEU A 80 28.36 -0.16 5.41
C LEU A 80 28.78 0.75 6.57
N SER A 81 29.22 1.94 6.24
CA SER A 81 29.61 2.99 7.21
C SER A 81 28.91 4.32 6.90
N GLY A 82 29.10 5.32 7.76
CA GLY A 82 28.48 6.63 7.59
C GLY A 82 27.07 6.73 8.17
N LYS A 83 26.19 7.56 7.58
CA LYS A 83 24.87 7.87 8.11
C LYS A 83 23.79 7.59 7.07
N LEU A 84 22.81 6.75 7.43
CA LEU A 84 21.58 6.52 6.66
C LEU A 84 20.42 7.26 7.33
N THR A 85 19.83 8.21 6.63
CA THR A 85 18.65 8.95 7.10
C THR A 85 17.43 8.50 6.32
N ILE A 86 16.38 8.02 7.03
CA ILE A 86 15.10 7.67 6.43
C ILE A 86 14.10 8.80 6.69
N ARG A 87 13.34 9.15 5.66
CA ARG A 87 12.21 10.09 5.75
C ARG A 87 10.98 9.48 5.07
N ASN A 88 9.79 9.84 5.52
CA ASN A 88 8.55 9.37 4.91
C ASN A 88 7.47 10.45 4.87
N THR A 89 6.77 10.52 3.74
CA THR A 89 5.43 11.12 3.62
C THR A 89 4.36 10.02 3.53
N LEU A 90 4.78 8.77 3.25
CA LEU A 90 3.93 7.60 3.19
C LEU A 90 3.52 7.15 4.61
N PRO A 91 2.21 7.01 4.90
CA PRO A 91 1.74 6.51 6.19
C PRO A 91 2.17 5.07 6.44
N LEU A 92 2.86 4.84 7.57
CA LEU A 92 3.42 3.54 7.90
C LEU A 92 2.35 2.58 8.45
N GLY A 93 2.38 1.32 8.00
CA GLY A 93 1.48 0.27 8.48
C GLY A 93 0.00 0.42 8.08
N LYS A 94 -0.32 1.36 7.18
CA LYS A 94 -1.70 1.69 6.76
C LYS A 94 -2.16 0.98 5.47
N GLY A 95 -1.43 -0.04 5.00
CA GLY A 95 -1.80 -0.82 3.82
C GLY A 95 -1.39 -0.21 2.47
N MET A 96 -0.55 0.81 2.50
CA MET A 96 -0.05 1.50 1.32
C MET A 96 1.32 1.02 0.85
N GLY A 97 1.75 -0.18 1.27
CA GLY A 97 3.01 -0.80 0.84
C GLY A 97 4.26 -0.25 1.55
N SER A 98 4.13 0.33 2.75
CA SER A 98 5.26 0.96 3.45
C SER A 98 6.44 0.02 3.71
N SER A 99 6.21 -1.25 4.03
CA SER A 99 7.29 -2.25 4.22
C SER A 99 8.10 -2.42 2.93
N THR A 100 7.44 -2.67 1.83
CA THR A 100 8.05 -2.84 0.51
C THR A 100 8.72 -1.54 0.02
N ALA A 101 8.08 -0.37 0.26
CA ALA A 101 8.67 0.92 -0.10
C ALA A 101 9.98 1.19 0.67
N ILE A 102 10.10 0.73 1.92
CA ILE A 102 11.36 0.79 2.69
C ILE A 102 12.43 -0.07 2.03
N VAL A 103 12.10 -1.32 1.65
CA VAL A 103 13.03 -2.21 0.95
C VAL A 103 13.51 -1.56 -0.34
N VAL A 104 12.61 -1.11 -1.21
CA VAL A 104 12.95 -0.52 -2.51
C VAL A 104 13.76 0.76 -2.36
N ALA A 105 13.38 1.66 -1.43
CA ALA A 105 14.11 2.91 -1.22
C ALA A 105 15.56 2.67 -0.74
N ILE A 106 15.76 1.73 0.19
CA ILE A 106 17.09 1.42 0.72
C ILE A 106 17.93 0.66 -0.32
N ALA A 107 17.33 -0.29 -1.05
CA ALA A 107 18.02 -0.99 -2.14
C ALA A 107 18.51 -0.01 -3.21
N ARG A 108 17.63 0.87 -3.72
CA ARG A 108 18.02 1.92 -4.67
C ARG A 108 19.12 2.84 -4.13
N CYS A 109 19.08 3.16 -2.85
CA CYS A 109 20.09 4.02 -2.22
C CYS A 109 21.49 3.41 -2.25
N PHE A 110 21.63 2.13 -1.95
CA PHE A 110 22.92 1.48 -1.86
C PHE A 110 23.36 0.79 -3.16
N LEU A 111 22.41 0.13 -3.86
CA LEU A 111 22.68 -0.71 -5.03
C LEU A 111 22.41 0.00 -6.36
N GLY A 112 21.71 1.16 -6.33
CA GLY A 112 21.37 1.94 -7.54
C GLY A 112 20.00 1.58 -8.13
N GLU A 113 19.61 2.30 -9.18
CA GLU A 113 18.24 2.20 -9.75
C GLU A 113 17.96 0.87 -10.49
N ASN A 114 18.99 0.14 -10.92
CA ASN A 114 18.84 -1.09 -11.68
C ASN A 114 18.86 -2.37 -10.83
N CYS A 115 18.74 -2.25 -9.50
CA CYS A 115 18.84 -3.35 -8.53
C CYS A 115 17.50 -4.09 -8.30
N LYS A 116 16.74 -4.38 -9.37
CA LYS A 116 15.39 -4.97 -9.21
C LYS A 116 15.43 -6.35 -8.59
N ASP A 117 16.30 -7.20 -9.06
CA ASP A 117 16.39 -8.59 -8.63
C ASP A 117 16.92 -8.69 -7.20
N GLU A 118 17.90 -7.86 -6.85
CA GLU A 118 18.46 -7.76 -5.49
C GLU A 118 17.40 -7.20 -4.51
N ALA A 119 16.67 -6.17 -4.92
CA ALA A 119 15.59 -5.60 -4.12
C ALA A 119 14.45 -6.61 -3.91
N LEU A 120 14.13 -7.42 -4.93
CA LEU A 120 13.13 -8.50 -4.82
C LEU A 120 13.61 -9.60 -3.86
N ALA A 121 14.86 -10.00 -3.95
CA ALA A 121 15.43 -10.98 -3.02
C ALA A 121 15.39 -10.49 -1.56
N ILE A 122 15.69 -9.20 -1.34
CA ILE A 122 15.56 -8.59 -0.01
C ILE A 122 14.08 -8.57 0.45
N GLU A 123 13.13 -8.25 -0.47
CA GLU A 123 11.70 -8.27 -0.16
C GLU A 123 11.23 -9.67 0.24
N ASP A 124 11.70 -10.72 -0.45
CA ASP A 124 11.39 -12.12 -0.15
C ASP A 124 11.84 -12.50 1.28
N ASP A 125 12.99 -12.02 1.72
CA ASP A 125 13.52 -12.27 3.07
C ASP A 125 12.77 -11.48 4.16
N ILE A 126 12.42 -10.22 3.88
CA ILE A 126 11.76 -9.33 4.84
C ILE A 126 10.27 -9.64 4.95
N ASN A 127 9.59 -9.91 3.84
CA ASN A 127 8.14 -10.06 3.73
C ASN A 127 7.74 -11.44 3.15
N LYS A 128 8.21 -12.53 3.73
CA LYS A 128 8.04 -13.93 3.26
C LYS A 128 6.64 -14.34 2.79
N ALA A 129 5.60 -13.60 3.18
CA ALA A 129 4.21 -13.88 2.80
C ALA A 129 3.67 -12.90 1.74
N HIS A 130 4.53 -12.11 1.10
CA HIS A 130 4.07 -11.17 0.07
C HIS A 130 3.52 -11.88 -1.17
N SER A 131 2.76 -11.18 -1.99
CA SER A 131 2.14 -11.71 -3.23
C SER A 131 2.78 -11.15 -4.50
N GLY A 132 3.91 -10.46 -4.38
CA GLY A 132 4.52 -9.72 -5.48
C GLY A 132 3.81 -8.43 -5.89
N LEU A 133 2.51 -8.28 -5.54
CA LEU A 133 1.69 -7.13 -5.94
C LEU A 133 2.26 -5.79 -5.46
N ASP A 134 2.63 -5.71 -4.18
CA ASP A 134 3.15 -4.47 -3.59
C ASP A 134 4.49 -4.12 -4.22
N PHE A 135 5.37 -5.11 -4.38
CA PHE A 135 6.68 -4.93 -4.99
C PHE A 135 6.56 -4.44 -6.44
N ALA A 136 5.79 -5.13 -7.28
CA ALA A 136 5.62 -4.76 -8.68
C ALA A 136 5.05 -3.33 -8.82
N ALA A 137 4.00 -2.97 -8.06
CA ALA A 137 3.39 -1.64 -8.16
C ALA A 137 4.34 -0.51 -7.71
N ILE A 138 5.15 -0.76 -6.65
CA ILE A 138 6.09 0.22 -6.09
C ILE A 138 7.34 0.33 -6.96
N TRP A 139 7.85 -0.80 -7.46
CA TRP A 139 9.03 -0.82 -8.31
C TRP A 139 8.80 -0.15 -9.66
N GLU A 140 7.70 -0.53 -10.33
CA GLU A 140 7.36 -0.02 -11.67
C GLU A 140 6.86 1.43 -11.66
N GLU A 141 6.38 1.90 -10.50
CA GLU A 141 5.81 3.24 -10.34
C GLU A 141 4.71 3.57 -11.38
N ARG A 142 3.97 2.55 -11.82
CA ARG A 142 2.90 2.62 -12.82
C ARG A 142 1.70 1.80 -12.37
N PRO A 143 0.47 2.14 -12.81
CA PRO A 143 -0.68 1.29 -12.59
C PRO A 143 -0.48 -0.09 -13.22
N ILE A 144 -0.75 -1.11 -12.45
CA ILE A 144 -0.61 -2.51 -12.87
C ILE A 144 -1.87 -3.31 -12.58
N VAL A 145 -2.17 -4.25 -13.45
CA VAL A 145 -3.04 -5.39 -13.17
C VAL A 145 -2.15 -6.60 -13.00
N ILE A 146 -2.21 -7.23 -11.85
CA ILE A 146 -1.44 -8.44 -11.53
C ILE A 146 -2.36 -9.64 -11.37
N GLN A 147 -1.95 -10.79 -11.90
CA GLN A 147 -2.57 -12.09 -11.70
C GLN A 147 -1.48 -13.14 -11.47
N ARG A 148 -1.53 -13.84 -10.34
CA ARG A 148 -0.46 -14.75 -9.92
C ARG A 148 0.88 -14.01 -9.87
N ASN A 149 1.90 -14.47 -10.64
CA ASN A 149 3.23 -13.89 -10.66
C ASN A 149 3.49 -12.99 -11.88
N SER A 150 2.48 -12.72 -12.71
CA SER A 150 2.60 -11.87 -13.88
C SER A 150 1.77 -10.60 -13.73
N TYR A 151 2.28 -9.48 -14.26
CA TYR A 151 1.55 -8.22 -14.28
C TYR A 151 1.62 -7.57 -15.66
N GLN A 152 0.66 -6.70 -15.91
CA GLN A 152 0.58 -5.87 -17.10
C GLN A 152 0.34 -4.43 -16.69
N PHE A 153 0.93 -3.49 -17.42
CA PHE A 153 0.62 -2.08 -17.24
C PHE A 153 -0.81 -1.80 -17.73
N THR A 154 -1.47 -0.87 -17.06
CA THR A 154 -2.84 -0.51 -17.38
C THR A 154 -3.06 0.99 -17.15
N GLU A 155 -4.18 1.49 -17.63
CA GLU A 155 -4.68 2.79 -17.24
C GLU A 155 -5.68 2.65 -16.09
N VAL A 156 -5.79 3.70 -15.27
CA VAL A 156 -6.79 3.71 -14.19
C VAL A 156 -8.16 3.98 -14.78
N PRO A 157 -9.14 3.10 -14.58
CA PRO A 157 -10.50 3.30 -15.07
C PRO A 157 -11.08 4.66 -14.66
N LYS A 158 -11.80 5.32 -15.56
CA LYS A 158 -12.28 6.72 -15.36
C LYS A 158 -13.00 6.92 -14.02
N GLY A 159 -13.87 6.02 -13.63
CA GLY A 159 -14.60 6.08 -12.35
C GLY A 159 -13.69 6.00 -11.11
N LEU A 160 -12.47 5.50 -11.25
CA LEU A 160 -11.48 5.36 -10.17
C LEU A 160 -10.42 6.45 -10.16
N GLN A 161 -10.41 7.36 -11.14
CA GLN A 161 -9.39 8.42 -11.26
C GLN A 161 -9.50 9.50 -10.18
N ARG A 162 -10.58 9.52 -9.42
CA ARG A 162 -10.78 10.41 -8.29
C ARG A 162 -11.34 9.65 -7.11
N GLY A 163 -10.82 9.94 -5.92
CA GLY A 163 -11.29 9.32 -4.70
C GLY A 163 -10.67 9.97 -3.46
N PHE A 164 -10.91 9.33 -2.34
CA PHE A 164 -10.46 9.82 -1.05
C PHE A 164 -9.82 8.70 -0.25
N LEU A 165 -8.70 9.00 0.40
CA LEU A 165 -8.15 8.14 1.44
C LEU A 165 -8.76 8.53 2.78
N VAL A 166 -9.30 7.54 3.45
CA VAL A 166 -9.85 7.66 4.80
C VAL A 166 -9.03 6.79 5.74
N ASP A 167 -8.42 7.40 6.74
CA ASP A 167 -7.68 6.66 7.77
C ASP A 167 -8.66 6.08 8.79
N THR A 168 -8.70 4.77 8.89
CA THR A 168 -9.55 4.05 9.85
C THR A 168 -8.80 3.59 11.10
N GLY A 169 -7.53 3.93 11.23
CA GLY A 169 -6.64 3.47 12.29
C GLY A 169 -5.88 2.18 11.93
N LEU A 170 -4.97 1.79 12.79
CA LEU A 170 -4.16 0.58 12.60
C LEU A 170 -4.98 -0.70 12.81
N PRO A 171 -4.74 -1.76 12.04
CA PRO A 171 -5.35 -3.06 12.27
C PRO A 171 -4.78 -3.70 13.55
N ALA A 172 -5.63 -4.44 14.27
CA ALA A 172 -5.24 -5.15 15.49
C ALA A 172 -4.36 -6.39 15.23
N ALA A 173 -4.37 -6.92 14.01
CA ALA A 173 -3.58 -8.10 13.64
C ALA A 173 -2.72 -7.86 12.41
N PRO A 174 -1.52 -8.44 12.33
CA PRO A 174 -0.70 -8.45 11.13
C PRO A 174 -1.42 -9.11 9.95
N THR A 175 -1.19 -8.58 8.74
CA THR A 175 -1.79 -9.13 7.50
C THR A 175 -1.40 -10.60 7.28
N SER A 176 -0.19 -11.00 7.64
CA SER A 176 0.30 -12.38 7.49
C SER A 176 -0.56 -13.40 8.22
N ILE A 177 -0.98 -13.10 9.45
CA ILE A 177 -1.85 -13.97 10.26
C ILE A 177 -3.22 -14.13 9.59
N ILE A 178 -3.81 -13.02 9.13
CA ILE A 178 -5.11 -13.04 8.44
C ILE A 178 -5.03 -13.85 7.15
N VAL A 179 -3.97 -13.64 6.38
CA VAL A 179 -3.73 -14.38 5.12
C VAL A 179 -3.55 -15.88 5.35
N GLN A 180 -2.76 -16.28 6.35
CA GLN A 180 -2.60 -17.70 6.67
C GLN A 180 -3.93 -18.36 7.04
N ARG A 181 -4.77 -17.66 7.83
CA ARG A 181 -6.12 -18.13 8.18
C ARG A 181 -6.99 -18.29 6.94
N LEU A 182 -6.99 -17.31 6.04
CA LEU A 182 -7.78 -17.36 4.80
C LEU A 182 -7.29 -18.46 3.85
N LYS A 183 -5.98 -18.66 3.69
CA LYS A 183 -5.43 -19.74 2.87
C LYS A 183 -5.90 -21.13 3.32
N LYS A 184 -6.10 -21.33 4.63
CA LYS A 184 -6.58 -22.61 5.18
C LYS A 184 -8.09 -22.79 5.02
N ARG A 185 -8.88 -21.70 5.13
CA ARG A 185 -10.33 -21.74 5.18
C ARG A 185 -11.00 -21.65 3.80
N VAL A 186 -10.54 -20.74 2.95
CA VAL A 186 -11.17 -20.47 1.65
C VAL A 186 -11.36 -21.74 0.80
N PRO A 187 -10.38 -22.66 0.66
CA PRO A 187 -10.58 -23.88 -0.13
C PRO A 187 -11.60 -24.86 0.45
N ARG A 188 -11.99 -24.67 1.72
CA ARG A 188 -12.87 -25.61 2.45
C ARG A 188 -14.27 -25.07 2.69
N GLU A 189 -14.46 -23.77 2.55
CA GLU A 189 -15.71 -23.07 2.87
C GLU A 189 -16.26 -22.40 1.61
N LYS A 190 -17.35 -22.94 1.07
CA LYS A 190 -17.98 -22.44 -0.17
C LYS A 190 -18.27 -20.94 -0.11
N VAL A 191 -18.84 -20.45 1.00
CA VAL A 191 -19.15 -19.02 1.17
C VAL A 191 -17.92 -18.13 1.05
N LEU A 192 -16.76 -18.59 1.53
CA LEU A 192 -15.51 -17.85 1.41
C LEU A 192 -14.96 -17.90 -0.01
N MET A 193 -15.09 -19.05 -0.69
CA MET A 193 -14.71 -19.19 -2.09
C MET A 193 -15.57 -18.29 -2.97
N ASP A 194 -16.90 -18.32 -2.82
CA ASP A 194 -17.83 -17.45 -3.54
C ASP A 194 -17.53 -15.96 -3.30
N SER A 195 -17.08 -15.62 -2.10
CA SER A 195 -16.66 -14.25 -1.77
C SER A 195 -15.37 -13.84 -2.49
N VAL A 196 -14.42 -14.76 -2.65
CA VAL A 196 -13.19 -14.53 -3.46
C VAL A 196 -13.57 -14.35 -4.93
N GLU A 197 -14.49 -15.17 -5.47
CA GLU A 197 -15.02 -15.02 -6.83
C GLU A 197 -15.70 -13.66 -7.01
N THR A 198 -16.56 -13.27 -6.08
CA THR A 198 -17.22 -11.94 -6.10
C THR A 198 -16.20 -10.81 -6.16
N ILE A 199 -15.15 -10.83 -5.31
CA ILE A 199 -14.10 -9.81 -5.32
C ILE A 199 -13.32 -9.82 -6.65
N GLY A 200 -13.04 -11.00 -7.20
CA GLY A 200 -12.41 -11.14 -8.52
C GLY A 200 -13.27 -10.52 -9.63
N ASN A 201 -14.54 -10.85 -9.67
CA ASN A 201 -15.50 -10.29 -10.63
C ASN A 201 -15.65 -8.77 -10.49
N CYS A 202 -15.60 -8.22 -9.27
CA CYS A 202 -15.57 -6.78 -9.05
C CYS A 202 -14.32 -6.13 -9.70
N THR A 203 -13.19 -6.82 -9.72
CA THR A 203 -11.99 -6.32 -10.41
C THR A 203 -12.22 -6.24 -11.91
N GLU A 204 -12.81 -7.27 -12.53
CA GLU A 204 -13.11 -7.29 -13.97
C GLU A 204 -14.12 -6.19 -14.35
N ARG A 205 -15.18 -6.01 -13.56
CA ARG A 205 -16.19 -4.97 -13.75
C ARG A 205 -15.57 -3.56 -13.69
N LEU A 206 -14.67 -3.31 -12.73
CA LEU A 206 -13.95 -2.03 -12.64
C LEU A 206 -13.01 -1.81 -13.83
N LEU A 207 -12.31 -2.86 -14.27
CA LEU A 207 -11.41 -2.78 -15.43
C LEU A 207 -12.18 -2.56 -16.73
N SER A 208 -13.42 -3.05 -16.85
CA SER A 208 -14.32 -2.77 -17.98
C SER A 208 -14.96 -1.37 -17.93
N GLY A 209 -14.71 -0.58 -16.86
CA GLY A 209 -15.18 0.79 -16.73
C GLY A 209 -16.51 0.95 -15.99
N GLU A 210 -17.02 -0.11 -15.32
CA GLU A 210 -18.24 0.01 -14.52
C GLU A 210 -18.02 0.95 -13.32
N ASP A 211 -19.09 1.66 -12.93
CA ASP A 211 -19.04 2.66 -11.87
C ASP A 211 -18.66 2.04 -10.51
N PRO A 212 -17.62 2.54 -9.83
CA PRO A 212 -17.25 2.10 -8.48
C PRO A 212 -18.37 2.25 -7.45
N LEU A 213 -19.32 3.15 -7.67
CA LEU A 213 -20.50 3.30 -6.78
C LEU A 213 -21.38 2.05 -6.78
N THR A 214 -21.43 1.32 -7.90
CA THR A 214 -22.13 0.03 -8.04
C THR A 214 -21.26 -1.16 -7.63
N VAL A 215 -19.98 -1.13 -7.96
CA VAL A 215 -19.10 -2.29 -7.78
C VAL A 215 -18.57 -2.42 -6.33
N PHE A 216 -18.24 -1.32 -5.66
CA PHE A 216 -17.67 -1.37 -4.31
C PHE A 216 -18.61 -1.95 -3.24
N PRO A 217 -19.94 -1.78 -3.29
CA PRO A 217 -20.84 -2.49 -2.38
C PRO A 217 -20.70 -4.01 -2.45
N ASP A 218 -20.61 -4.61 -3.65
CA ASP A 218 -20.41 -6.05 -3.82
C ASP A 218 -19.01 -6.47 -3.34
N HIS A 219 -17.98 -5.69 -3.66
CA HIS A 219 -16.63 -5.92 -3.17
C HIS A 219 -16.56 -5.86 -1.64
N TYR A 220 -17.24 -4.90 -1.02
CA TYR A 220 -17.36 -4.78 0.44
C TYR A 220 -18.05 -6.00 1.06
N LYS A 221 -19.18 -6.45 0.48
CA LYS A 221 -19.88 -7.65 0.92
C LYS A 221 -18.98 -8.89 0.90
N GLY A 222 -18.20 -9.07 -0.16
CA GLY A 222 -17.20 -10.14 -0.22
C GLY A 222 -16.16 -10.06 0.92
N LEU A 223 -15.64 -8.87 1.22
CA LEU A 223 -14.68 -8.68 2.32
C LEU A 223 -15.32 -8.93 3.71
N VAL A 224 -16.58 -8.55 3.90
CA VAL A 224 -17.33 -8.83 5.15
C VAL A 224 -17.49 -10.34 5.36
N ASN A 225 -17.90 -11.07 4.32
CA ASN A 225 -18.04 -12.53 4.37
C ASN A 225 -16.71 -13.23 4.68
N LEU A 226 -15.58 -12.73 4.15
CA LEU A 226 -14.25 -13.22 4.49
C LEU A 226 -13.84 -12.92 5.94
N GLY A 227 -14.61 -12.11 6.68
CA GLY A 227 -14.33 -11.75 8.06
C GLY A 227 -13.11 -10.84 8.24
N VAL A 228 -12.81 -10.01 7.23
CA VAL A 228 -11.60 -9.15 7.21
C VAL A 228 -11.91 -7.65 7.40
N VAL A 229 -13.17 -7.30 7.67
CA VAL A 229 -13.61 -5.93 7.96
C VAL A 229 -14.16 -5.85 9.39
N PRO A 230 -13.50 -5.11 10.31
CA PRO A 230 -13.97 -4.96 11.68
C PRO A 230 -15.32 -4.22 11.79
N PRO A 231 -16.13 -4.46 12.84
CA PRO A 231 -17.47 -3.86 12.98
C PRO A 231 -17.47 -2.33 12.88
N ARG A 232 -16.51 -1.65 13.51
CA ARG A 232 -16.37 -0.19 13.45
C ARG A 232 -16.20 0.31 12.01
N VAL A 233 -15.41 -0.41 11.20
CA VAL A 233 -15.16 -0.05 9.82
C VAL A 233 -16.37 -0.37 8.94
N ARG A 234 -17.09 -1.48 9.24
CA ARG A 234 -18.37 -1.80 8.56
C ARG A 234 -19.37 -0.66 8.74
N SER A 235 -19.59 -0.22 9.99
CA SER A 235 -20.48 0.91 10.28
C SER A 235 -20.10 2.18 9.51
N LEU A 236 -18.79 2.46 9.37
CA LEU A 236 -18.32 3.61 8.60
C LEU A 236 -18.63 3.45 7.10
N ILE A 237 -18.32 2.29 6.50
CA ILE A 237 -18.59 2.02 5.09
C ILE A 237 -20.10 2.09 4.80
N GLU A 238 -20.93 1.52 5.65
CA GLU A 238 -22.39 1.55 5.52
C GLU A 238 -22.97 2.98 5.62
N LYS A 239 -22.39 3.85 6.48
CA LYS A 239 -22.74 5.27 6.50
C LYS A 239 -22.40 5.97 5.21
N ILE A 240 -21.21 5.68 4.62
CA ILE A 240 -20.81 6.22 3.33
C ILE A 240 -21.76 5.75 2.23
N GLN A 241 -22.11 4.47 2.18
CA GLN A 241 -23.04 3.91 1.19
C GLN A 241 -24.44 4.54 1.29
N ARG A 242 -24.99 4.65 2.51
CA ARG A 242 -26.30 5.30 2.72
C ARG A 242 -26.34 6.76 2.32
N SER A 243 -25.20 7.42 2.24
CA SER A 243 -25.09 8.81 1.79
C SER A 243 -24.87 8.98 0.28
N GLY A 244 -24.87 7.88 -0.47
CA GLY A 244 -24.66 7.87 -1.93
C GLY A 244 -23.21 7.73 -2.36
N GLY A 245 -22.30 7.34 -1.46
CA GLY A 245 -20.92 7.00 -1.76
C GLY A 245 -20.68 5.50 -1.73
N ALA A 246 -19.43 5.10 -1.97
CA ALA A 246 -18.96 3.74 -1.79
C ALA A 246 -17.51 3.72 -1.30
N ALA A 247 -17.12 2.67 -0.63
CA ALA A 247 -15.77 2.58 -0.10
C ALA A 247 -15.25 1.13 -0.07
N LYS A 248 -13.93 1.03 -0.15
CA LYS A 248 -13.20 -0.22 -0.23
C LYS A 248 -11.98 -0.20 0.68
N ALA A 249 -11.77 -1.27 1.44
CA ALA A 249 -10.60 -1.47 2.27
C ALA A 249 -9.33 -1.62 1.42
N ALA A 250 -8.28 -0.84 1.71
CA ALA A 250 -6.98 -1.00 1.05
C ALA A 250 -6.17 -2.18 1.65
N ARG A 251 -6.57 -2.68 2.83
CA ARG A 251 -5.90 -3.76 3.57
C ARG A 251 -6.91 -4.61 4.32
N PHE A 252 -6.47 -5.76 4.84
CA PHE A 252 -7.24 -6.58 5.78
C PHE A 252 -7.18 -6.01 7.19
N GLY A 253 -8.33 -5.95 7.86
CA GLY A 253 -8.43 -5.81 9.29
C GLY A 253 -8.62 -7.18 9.98
N GLY A 254 -8.37 -7.22 11.28
CA GLY A 254 -8.76 -8.35 12.12
C GLY A 254 -10.20 -8.25 12.59
N ALA A 255 -10.52 -8.90 13.69
CA ALA A 255 -11.82 -8.79 14.36
C ALA A 255 -12.06 -7.40 14.99
N THR A 256 -10.99 -6.69 15.31
CA THR A 256 -11.00 -5.36 15.97
C THR A 256 -10.00 -4.42 15.33
N GLY A 257 -9.98 -3.16 15.77
CA GLY A 257 -9.10 -2.12 15.24
C GLY A 257 -9.57 -1.52 13.92
N GLY A 258 -8.66 -0.90 13.18
CA GLY A 258 -8.89 -0.37 11.84
C GLY A 258 -8.46 -1.34 10.74
N ILE A 259 -8.48 -0.83 9.52
CA ILE A 259 -7.95 -1.51 8.33
C ILE A 259 -6.83 -0.69 7.64
N GLY A 260 -6.28 0.30 8.33
CA GLY A 260 -5.40 1.28 7.72
C GLY A 260 -6.18 2.26 6.85
N MET A 261 -5.66 2.54 5.66
CA MET A 261 -6.36 3.38 4.69
C MET A 261 -7.50 2.64 3.98
N MET A 262 -8.54 3.36 3.71
CA MET A 262 -9.69 2.96 2.92
C MET A 262 -9.78 3.92 1.72
N PHE A 263 -10.02 3.39 0.53
CA PHE A 263 -10.32 4.20 -0.65
C PHE A 263 -11.84 4.37 -0.76
N ALA A 264 -12.29 5.61 -0.83
CA ALA A 264 -13.70 5.96 -0.94
C ALA A 264 -13.97 6.81 -2.17
N VAL A 265 -15.11 6.61 -2.81
CA VAL A 265 -15.68 7.47 -3.84
C VAL A 265 -16.98 8.07 -3.33
N HIS A 266 -17.16 9.37 -3.54
CA HIS A 266 -18.37 10.07 -3.11
C HIS A 266 -18.62 11.31 -3.98
N PRO A 267 -19.84 11.51 -4.51
CA PRO A 267 -20.14 12.67 -5.34
C PRO A 267 -20.07 14.01 -4.57
N LYS A 268 -20.27 13.98 -3.24
CA LYS A 268 -20.31 15.16 -2.36
C LYS A 268 -19.27 15.05 -1.25
N VAL A 269 -18.06 15.60 -1.45
CA VAL A 269 -16.94 15.54 -0.49
C VAL A 269 -17.32 16.08 0.91
N ASN A 270 -18.17 17.11 0.99
CA ASN A 270 -18.58 17.67 2.28
C ASN A 270 -19.43 16.71 3.10
N VAL A 271 -20.21 15.83 2.46
CA VAL A 271 -20.94 14.76 3.13
C VAL A 271 -19.97 13.74 3.67
N LEU A 272 -19.00 13.32 2.88
CA LEU A 272 -17.95 12.39 3.33
C LEU A 272 -17.17 12.95 4.53
N LYS A 273 -16.77 14.23 4.49
CA LYS A 273 -16.10 14.90 5.63
C LYS A 273 -16.92 14.84 6.92
N LYS A 274 -18.23 15.09 6.85
CA LYS A 274 -19.13 15.00 8.01
C LYS A 274 -19.21 13.58 8.58
N ILE A 275 -19.23 12.57 7.70
CA ILE A 275 -19.32 11.15 8.12
C ILE A 275 -18.05 10.68 8.84
N ILE A 276 -16.88 11.06 8.34
CA ILE A 276 -15.60 10.61 8.89
C ILE A 276 -15.09 11.47 10.06
N GLY A 277 -15.66 12.66 10.27
CA GLY A 277 -15.24 13.60 11.33
C GLY A 277 -13.88 14.26 11.12
N SER A 278 -13.22 14.03 9.97
CA SER A 278 -11.94 14.61 9.60
C SER A 278 -11.87 14.85 8.08
N ALA A 279 -10.89 15.62 7.61
CA ALA A 279 -10.70 15.80 6.18
C ALA A 279 -10.05 14.56 5.57
N PRO A 280 -10.69 13.88 4.58
CA PRO A 280 -10.04 12.81 3.85
C PRO A 280 -8.94 13.39 2.95
N VAL A 281 -7.91 12.59 2.68
CA VAL A 281 -6.91 12.95 1.67
C VAL A 281 -7.53 12.76 0.29
N SER A 282 -7.66 13.84 -0.46
CA SER A 282 -8.12 13.78 -1.87
C SER A 282 -7.05 13.13 -2.72
N LEU A 283 -7.45 12.22 -3.60
CA LEU A 283 -6.58 11.61 -4.60
C LEU A 283 -7.13 11.92 -5.99
N VAL A 284 -6.25 12.40 -6.87
CA VAL A 284 -6.54 12.59 -8.29
C VAL A 284 -5.47 11.85 -9.09
N TYR A 285 -5.87 11.02 -10.03
CA TYR A 285 -4.94 10.34 -10.92
C TYR A 285 -4.35 11.32 -11.92
N ASP A 286 -3.02 11.38 -11.94
CA ASP A 286 -2.27 12.14 -12.95
C ASP A 286 -1.80 11.17 -14.05
N PRO A 287 -2.36 11.24 -15.26
CA PRO A 287 -1.99 10.34 -16.35
C PRO A 287 -0.57 10.56 -16.86
N LEU A 288 -0.01 11.76 -16.71
CA LEU A 288 1.38 12.05 -17.10
C LEU A 288 2.38 11.39 -16.16
N ARG A 289 2.10 11.45 -14.85
CA ARG A 289 2.92 10.82 -13.81
C ARG A 289 2.51 9.37 -13.54
N ARG A 290 1.40 8.91 -14.11
CA ARG A 290 0.84 7.55 -13.98
C ARG A 290 0.65 7.11 -12.52
N ARG A 291 0.27 8.04 -11.65
CA ARG A 291 0.05 7.82 -10.20
C ARG A 291 -1.02 8.73 -9.64
N PHE A 292 -1.54 8.37 -8.47
CA PHE A 292 -2.37 9.29 -7.70
C PHE A 292 -1.52 10.39 -7.06
N ILE A 293 -1.98 11.62 -7.21
CA ILE A 293 -1.46 12.79 -6.51
C ILE A 293 -2.35 13.06 -5.31
N SER A 294 -1.74 13.18 -4.13
CA SER A 294 -2.44 13.56 -2.91
C SER A 294 -2.66 15.08 -2.88
N GLY A 295 -3.92 15.50 -2.85
CA GLY A 295 -4.28 16.86 -2.54
C GLY A 295 -4.10 17.13 -1.04
N THR A 296 -2.89 17.45 -0.60
CA THR A 296 -2.71 18.24 0.61
C THR A 296 -3.17 19.65 0.26
N GLY A 297 -4.17 20.20 0.97
CA GLY A 297 -4.71 21.53 0.74
C GLY A 297 -3.68 22.66 1.00
N HIS A 298 -2.63 22.67 0.21
CA HIS A 298 -1.75 23.82 0.02
C HIS A 298 -2.05 24.37 -1.37
N SER A 299 -2.99 25.33 -1.40
CA SER A 299 -3.02 26.34 -2.43
C SER A 299 -1.65 27.02 -2.48
N SER A 300 -0.76 26.54 -3.32
CA SER A 300 0.36 27.37 -3.77
C SER A 300 -0.26 28.45 -4.65
N LYS A 301 -0.52 29.61 -4.08
CA LYS A 301 -0.62 30.85 -4.84
C LYS A 301 0.64 30.93 -5.71
N ARG A 302 0.50 30.72 -7.00
CA ARG A 302 1.49 31.16 -7.97
C ARG A 302 1.41 32.69 -7.98
N SER A 303 2.39 33.34 -7.40
CA SER A 303 2.78 34.72 -7.70
C SER A 303 3.70 34.73 -8.91
#